data_fa12dc83be5056f272e56113f84dfed5
#
_entry.id   fa12dc83be5056f272e56113f84dfed5
#
_cell.length_a   1.000
_cell.length_b   1.000
_cell.length_c   1.000
_cell.angle_alpha   90.00
_cell.angle_beta   90.00
_cell.angle_gamma   90.00
#
_symmetry.space_group_name_H-M   'P 1'
#
loop_
_entity.id
_entity.type
_entity.pdbx_description
1 polymer ?
#
loop_
_entity_poly.entity_id
_entity_poly.type
_entity_poly.pdbx_seq_one_letter_code
_entity_poly.pdbx_strand_id
1 'polypeptide(L)'
;PCSACRTAPGRPGVAIPPADVCKSCRGIGRVREQASVPVDLPPGVFSGLTLRVPGQGSGPTGDLYVTVDVETPTGWEIRGADVVVHQRIALVDALTGNFHITIHHPAGHNLRVSAADVRAAGVLAPGAVLRVPGEGMPHLGTPARRGNLYIAGSEGHLVVRRMGQHVVTGLS
;
A
#
# COMPACT_ATOMS: atom_id res chain seq x y z
N PRO A 1 21.28 23.35 16.60
CA PRO A 1 22.31 23.86 17.48
C PRO A 1 22.13 23.35 18.91
N CYS A 2 23.23 23.14 19.65
CA CYS A 2 23.15 22.72 21.04
C CYS A 2 22.77 23.92 21.95
N SER A 3 21.62 23.87 22.56
CA SER A 3 21.12 24.92 23.46
C SER A 3 21.98 25.08 24.74
N ALA A 4 22.69 24.04 25.13
CA ALA A 4 23.61 24.05 26.29
C ALA A 4 25.00 24.64 25.98
N CYS A 5 25.34 24.86 24.69
CA CYS A 5 26.58 25.47 24.29
C CYS A 5 26.44 27.00 24.29
N ARG A 6 26.98 27.64 25.29
CA ARG A 6 27.09 29.12 25.35
C ARG A 6 28.27 29.64 24.51
N THR A 7 29.18 28.78 24.11
CA THR A 7 30.37 29.13 23.32
C THR A 7 30.11 28.78 21.87
N ALA A 8 30.41 29.69 20.94
CA ALA A 8 30.36 29.46 19.50
C ALA A 8 31.12 28.16 19.15
N PRO A 9 30.70 27.42 18.14
CA PRO A 9 31.38 26.21 17.69
C PRO A 9 32.86 26.62 17.44
N GLY A 10 33.74 25.84 18.09
CA GLY A 10 35.17 26.14 18.03
C GLY A 10 35.63 26.33 16.59
N ARG A 11 36.51 27.30 16.38
CA ARG A 11 37.13 27.50 15.04
C ARG A 11 37.78 26.18 14.61
N PRO A 12 37.64 25.75 13.37
CA PRO A 12 38.28 24.55 12.87
C PRO A 12 39.79 24.62 13.18
N GLY A 13 40.33 23.64 13.88
CA GLY A 13 41.74 23.53 14.24
C GLY A 13 42.13 23.98 15.64
N VAL A 14 41.22 24.48 16.46
CA VAL A 14 41.48 24.82 17.87
C VAL A 14 41.04 23.67 18.78
N ALA A 15 41.96 23.04 19.48
CA ALA A 15 41.68 22.01 20.48
C ALA A 15 40.93 22.62 21.66
N ILE A 16 39.76 22.18 21.98
CA ILE A 16 38.98 22.60 23.15
C ILE A 16 39.52 21.82 24.35
N PRO A 17 39.91 22.49 25.45
CA PRO A 17 40.33 21.80 26.66
C PRO A 17 39.26 20.83 27.18
N PRO A 18 39.62 19.66 27.74
CA PRO A 18 38.63 18.65 28.18
C PRO A 18 37.64 19.18 29.22
N ALA A 19 38.06 20.19 30.03
CA ALA A 19 37.21 20.83 31.03
C ALA A 19 36.09 21.69 30.45
N ASP A 20 36.28 22.22 29.23
CA ASP A 20 35.35 23.13 28.57
C ASP A 20 34.45 22.43 27.53
N VAL A 21 34.59 21.10 27.38
CA VAL A 21 33.78 20.34 26.44
C VAL A 21 32.35 20.23 26.95
N CYS A 22 31.40 20.74 26.19
CA CYS A 22 29.98 20.64 26.50
C CYS A 22 29.54 19.17 26.64
N LYS A 23 28.98 18.80 27.79
CA LYS A 23 28.55 17.42 28.08
C LYS A 23 27.42 16.95 27.14
N SER A 24 26.57 17.86 26.65
CA SER A 24 25.43 17.54 25.79
C SER A 24 25.83 17.25 24.32
N CYS A 25 26.74 18.04 23.77
CA CYS A 25 27.15 17.86 22.36
C CYS A 25 28.57 17.34 22.19
N ARG A 26 29.33 17.16 23.30
CA ARG A 26 30.72 16.69 23.29
C ARG A 26 31.63 17.48 22.32
N GLY A 27 31.43 18.79 22.26
CA GLY A 27 32.22 19.67 21.39
C GLY A 27 31.74 19.79 19.95
N ILE A 28 30.74 19.00 19.50
CA ILE A 28 30.25 19.02 18.13
C ILE A 28 29.37 20.25 17.83
N GLY A 29 28.85 20.94 18.86
CA GLY A 29 27.95 22.11 18.72
C GLY A 29 26.54 21.76 18.26
N ARG A 30 26.27 20.50 18.00
CA ARG A 30 24.97 19.99 17.56
C ARG A 30 24.56 18.78 18.42
N VAL A 31 23.30 18.70 18.75
CA VAL A 31 22.70 17.56 19.47
C VAL A 31 21.69 16.92 18.52
N ARG A 32 21.64 15.59 18.53
CA ARG A 32 20.56 14.86 17.83
C ARG A 32 19.30 15.01 18.64
N GLU A 33 18.28 15.54 18.04
CA GLU A 33 16.94 15.69 18.60
C GLU A 33 15.97 14.85 17.74
N GLN A 34 15.09 14.12 18.42
CA GLN A 34 14.01 13.44 17.72
C GLN A 34 12.89 14.45 17.51
N ALA A 35 12.56 14.69 16.27
CA ALA A 35 11.42 15.51 15.86
C ALA A 35 10.38 14.63 15.18
N SER A 36 9.11 14.84 15.50
CA SER A 36 7.99 14.23 14.80
C SER A 36 7.49 15.22 13.75
N VAL A 37 7.55 14.81 12.49
CA VAL A 37 7.11 15.63 11.36
C VAL A 37 5.82 15.04 10.82
N PRO A 38 4.69 15.76 10.89
CA PRO A 38 3.46 15.31 10.24
C PRO A 38 3.63 15.39 8.71
N VAL A 39 3.25 14.33 8.01
CA VAL A 39 3.28 14.26 6.56
C VAL A 39 1.89 13.89 6.07
N ASP A 40 1.26 14.78 5.33
CA ASP A 40 -0.03 14.54 4.72
C ASP A 40 0.14 13.70 3.45
N LEU A 41 -0.44 12.52 3.44
CA LEU A 41 -0.44 11.64 2.27
C LEU A 41 -1.68 11.92 1.42
N PRO A 42 -1.51 12.35 0.17
CA PRO A 42 -2.64 12.53 -0.73
C PRO A 42 -3.24 11.16 -1.11
N PRO A 43 -4.55 11.09 -1.36
CA PRO A 43 -5.17 9.86 -1.85
C PRO A 43 -4.58 9.47 -3.21
N GLY A 44 -4.38 8.16 -3.42
CA GLY A 44 -3.79 7.64 -4.65
C GLY A 44 -2.27 7.55 -4.63
N VAL A 45 -1.64 7.60 -3.47
CA VAL A 45 -0.20 7.34 -3.35
C VAL A 45 0.13 5.90 -3.77
N PHE A 46 1.32 5.72 -4.33
CA PHE A 46 1.83 4.42 -4.77
C PHE A 46 3.26 4.21 -4.24
N SER A 47 3.69 2.97 -4.19
CA SER A 47 5.04 2.62 -3.74
C SER A 47 6.10 3.26 -4.63
N GLY A 48 7.09 3.87 -4.00
CA GLY A 48 8.15 4.61 -4.69
C GLY A 48 7.87 6.11 -4.87
N LEU A 49 6.67 6.59 -4.51
CA LEU A 49 6.39 8.03 -4.52
C LEU A 49 7.24 8.72 -3.46
N THR A 50 7.97 9.76 -3.86
CA THR A 50 8.76 10.58 -2.95
C THR A 50 8.08 11.93 -2.75
N LEU A 51 7.77 12.25 -1.50
CA LEU A 51 7.20 13.51 -1.06
C LEU A 51 8.30 14.40 -0.49
N ARG A 52 8.32 15.67 -0.87
CA ARG A 52 9.20 16.68 -0.32
C ARG A 52 8.48 17.51 0.73
N VAL A 53 9.00 17.53 1.95
CA VAL A 53 8.52 18.41 3.02
C VAL A 53 9.55 19.51 3.24
N PRO A 54 9.29 20.73 2.78
CA PRO A 54 10.25 21.80 2.81
C PRO A 54 10.58 22.24 4.23
N GLY A 55 11.85 22.53 4.51
CA GLY A 55 12.32 23.05 5.78
C GLY A 55 12.33 22.06 6.94
N GLN A 56 12.01 20.77 6.73
CA GLN A 56 11.95 19.74 7.76
C GLN A 56 13.15 18.77 7.73
N GLY A 57 14.14 19.07 6.93
CA GLY A 57 15.36 18.26 6.85
C GLY A 57 16.41 18.64 7.89
N SER A 58 17.58 18.04 7.79
CA SER A 58 18.69 18.31 8.68
C SER A 58 19.29 19.68 8.42
N GLY A 59 19.30 20.54 9.45
CA GLY A 59 19.88 21.88 9.39
C GLY A 59 18.85 22.98 9.09
N PRO A 60 19.30 24.26 9.02
CA PRO A 60 18.38 25.42 8.99
C PRO A 60 17.61 25.56 7.67
N THR A 61 18.01 24.90 6.59
CA THR A 61 17.44 25.04 5.26
C THR A 61 17.24 23.70 4.53
N GLY A 62 17.37 22.58 5.26
CA GLY A 62 17.23 21.26 4.66
C GLY A 62 15.78 20.86 4.43
N ASP A 63 15.51 20.14 3.36
CA ASP A 63 14.22 19.52 3.10
C ASP A 63 14.22 18.06 3.53
N LEU A 64 13.06 17.56 3.93
CA LEU A 64 12.85 16.15 4.20
C LEU A 64 12.22 15.49 2.97
N TYR A 65 12.81 14.40 2.52
CA TYR A 65 12.25 13.56 1.46
C TYR A 65 11.73 12.26 2.08
N VAL A 66 10.46 12.00 1.88
CA VAL A 66 9.78 10.80 2.40
C VAL A 66 9.39 9.92 1.23
N THR A 67 9.96 8.73 1.17
CA THR A 67 9.55 7.72 0.17
C THR A 67 8.46 6.85 0.78
N VAL A 68 7.36 6.73 0.06
CA VAL A 68 6.21 5.93 0.49
C VAL A 68 6.36 4.50 -0.01
N ASP A 69 6.10 3.55 0.85
CA ASP A 69 5.92 2.15 0.49
C ASP A 69 4.51 1.70 0.90
N VAL A 70 3.77 1.10 -0.04
CA VAL A 70 2.38 0.71 0.16
C VAL A 70 2.31 -0.79 0.34
N GLU A 71 1.96 -1.22 1.55
CA GLU A 71 1.71 -2.62 1.84
C GLU A 71 0.31 -3.03 1.38
N THR A 72 0.24 -4.12 0.63
CA THR A 72 -1.03 -4.69 0.17
C THR A 72 -1.44 -5.87 1.03
N PRO A 73 -2.73 -6.01 1.38
CA PRO A 73 -3.22 -7.20 2.06
C PRO A 73 -3.01 -8.46 1.23
N THR A 74 -2.89 -9.61 1.90
CA THR A 74 -2.73 -10.90 1.22
C THR A 74 -3.89 -11.17 0.26
N GLY A 75 -3.57 -11.60 -0.96
CA GLY A 75 -4.57 -11.87 -2.00
C GLY A 75 -4.99 -10.64 -2.81
N TRP A 76 -4.42 -9.48 -2.51
CA TRP A 76 -4.63 -8.26 -3.27
C TRP A 76 -3.37 -7.90 -4.04
N GLU A 77 -3.54 -7.31 -5.21
CA GLU A 77 -2.46 -6.81 -6.06
C GLU A 77 -2.84 -5.44 -6.61
N ILE A 78 -1.92 -4.48 -6.58
CA ILE A 78 -2.12 -3.14 -7.12
C ILE A 78 -1.45 -3.06 -8.50
N ARG A 79 -2.19 -2.65 -9.51
CA ARG A 79 -1.70 -2.40 -10.87
C ARG A 79 -2.04 -0.98 -11.29
N GLY A 80 -1.17 -0.04 -10.93
CA GLY A 80 -1.43 1.38 -11.12
C GLY A 80 -2.60 1.87 -10.25
N ALA A 81 -3.69 2.33 -10.87
CA ALA A 81 -4.92 2.68 -10.17
C ALA A 81 -5.90 1.50 -10.04
N ASP A 82 -5.69 0.42 -10.78
CA ASP A 82 -6.52 -0.76 -10.72
C ASP A 82 -6.05 -1.70 -9.61
N VAL A 83 -6.99 -2.48 -9.08
CA VAL A 83 -6.72 -3.45 -8.01
C VAL A 83 -7.22 -4.81 -8.44
N VAL A 84 -6.43 -5.84 -8.19
CA VAL A 84 -6.79 -7.23 -8.48
C VAL A 84 -6.93 -7.97 -7.17
N VAL A 85 -8.02 -8.72 -7.00
CA VAL A 85 -8.23 -9.63 -5.88
C VAL A 85 -8.43 -11.04 -6.38
N HIS A 86 -7.72 -11.98 -5.78
CA HIS A 86 -7.86 -13.40 -6.09
C HIS A 86 -8.93 -14.02 -5.19
N GLN A 87 -10.00 -14.52 -5.82
CA GLN A 87 -11.14 -15.10 -5.10
C GLN A 87 -11.40 -16.54 -5.58
N ARG A 88 -11.74 -17.40 -4.65
CA ARG A 88 -12.17 -18.78 -4.96
C ARG A 88 -13.68 -18.81 -5.12
N ILE A 89 -14.15 -19.41 -6.19
CA ILE A 89 -15.56 -19.59 -6.49
C ILE A 89 -15.81 -21.10 -6.60
N ALA A 90 -16.89 -21.58 -6.03
CA ALA A 90 -17.26 -22.98 -6.17
C ALA A 90 -17.65 -23.30 -7.63
N LEU A 91 -17.22 -24.48 -8.11
CA LEU A 91 -17.50 -24.88 -9.50
C LEU A 91 -19.01 -24.90 -9.81
N VAL A 92 -19.83 -25.33 -8.88
CA VAL A 92 -21.28 -25.38 -9.04
C VAL A 92 -21.81 -23.96 -9.30
N ASP A 93 -21.36 -22.97 -8.53
CA ASP A 93 -21.78 -21.59 -8.67
C ASP A 93 -21.27 -20.98 -10.00
N ALA A 94 -20.04 -21.33 -10.39
CA ALA A 94 -19.46 -20.90 -11.65
C ALA A 94 -20.23 -21.48 -12.87
N LEU A 95 -20.66 -22.75 -12.81
CA LEU A 95 -21.37 -23.41 -13.89
C LEU A 95 -22.83 -22.98 -13.97
N THR A 96 -23.48 -22.76 -12.84
CA THR A 96 -24.88 -22.33 -12.80
C THR A 96 -25.07 -20.85 -13.02
N GLY A 97 -23.99 -20.08 -12.95
CA GLY A 97 -24.04 -18.62 -13.01
C GLY A 97 -24.73 -17.98 -11.81
N ASN A 98 -24.92 -18.72 -10.73
CA ASN A 98 -25.59 -18.26 -9.51
C ASN A 98 -24.59 -18.06 -8.38
N PHE A 99 -23.59 -17.21 -8.61
CA PHE A 99 -22.56 -16.91 -7.60
C PHE A 99 -22.83 -15.57 -6.92
N HIS A 100 -22.48 -15.55 -5.63
CA HIS A 100 -22.45 -14.35 -4.81
C HIS A 100 -21.10 -14.27 -4.12
N ILE A 101 -20.31 -13.30 -4.51
CA ILE A 101 -18.98 -13.05 -3.92
C ILE A 101 -19.10 -11.87 -2.98
N THR A 102 -18.67 -12.04 -1.74
CA THR A 102 -18.53 -10.93 -0.80
C THR A 102 -17.04 -10.64 -0.61
N ILE A 103 -16.62 -9.44 -0.94
CA ILE A 103 -15.25 -8.98 -0.84
C ILE A 103 -15.16 -7.91 0.24
N HIS A 104 -14.29 -8.12 1.21
CA HIS A 104 -13.95 -7.10 2.20
C HIS A 104 -12.97 -6.13 1.57
N HIS A 105 -13.48 -4.98 1.12
CA HIS A 105 -12.65 -3.98 0.46
C HIS A 105 -11.74 -3.26 1.48
N PRO A 106 -10.44 -3.01 1.16
CA PRO A 106 -9.52 -2.31 2.07
C PRO A 106 -9.99 -0.91 2.50
N ALA A 107 -10.88 -0.28 1.72
CA ALA A 107 -11.51 0.99 2.10
C ALA A 107 -12.59 0.87 3.20
N GLY A 108 -12.78 -0.32 3.79
CA GLY A 108 -13.65 -0.54 4.94
C GLY A 108 -15.12 -0.87 4.61
N HIS A 109 -15.47 -1.04 3.35
CA HIS A 109 -16.81 -1.49 2.94
C HIS A 109 -16.80 -2.91 2.36
N ASN A 110 -17.97 -3.52 2.34
CA ASN A 110 -18.15 -4.85 1.75
C ASN A 110 -18.80 -4.71 0.38
N LEU A 111 -18.13 -5.28 -0.63
CA LEU A 111 -18.66 -5.40 -1.97
C LEU A 111 -19.34 -6.76 -2.12
N ARG A 112 -20.60 -6.74 -2.54
CA ARG A 112 -21.32 -7.94 -2.98
C ARG A 112 -21.39 -7.92 -4.50
N VAL A 113 -20.80 -8.92 -5.13
CA VAL A 113 -20.77 -9.06 -6.57
C VAL A 113 -21.51 -10.33 -6.94
N SER A 114 -22.51 -10.18 -7.77
CA SER A 114 -23.31 -11.28 -8.32
C SER A 114 -23.11 -11.43 -9.82
N ALA A 115 -23.56 -12.53 -10.39
CA ALA A 115 -23.50 -12.77 -11.82
C ALA A 115 -24.22 -11.67 -12.63
N ALA A 116 -25.32 -11.13 -12.09
CA ALA A 116 -26.08 -10.05 -12.73
C ALA A 116 -25.29 -8.74 -12.82
N ASP A 117 -24.47 -8.44 -11.82
CA ASP A 117 -23.72 -7.17 -11.75
C ASP A 117 -22.59 -7.10 -12.77
N VAL A 118 -22.02 -8.24 -13.12
CA VAL A 118 -20.85 -8.32 -14.02
C VAL A 118 -21.19 -8.69 -15.47
N ARG A 119 -22.47 -8.78 -15.80
CA ARG A 119 -22.94 -9.22 -17.13
C ARG A 119 -22.23 -10.49 -17.63
N ALA A 120 -21.87 -11.37 -16.70
CA ALA A 120 -21.30 -12.66 -17.02
C ALA A 120 -22.42 -13.49 -17.67
N ALA A 121 -22.24 -13.83 -18.94
CA ALA A 121 -23.20 -14.65 -19.69
C ALA A 121 -23.19 -16.08 -19.13
N GLY A 122 -23.89 -16.31 -18.05
CA GLY A 122 -24.28 -17.62 -17.53
C GLY A 122 -23.18 -18.49 -16.91
N VAL A 123 -22.01 -18.61 -17.50
CA VAL A 123 -20.95 -19.53 -17.05
C VAL A 123 -19.61 -18.77 -16.88
N LEU A 124 -19.02 -18.91 -15.73
CA LEU A 124 -17.65 -18.41 -15.50
C LEU A 124 -16.65 -19.48 -15.96
N ALA A 125 -15.89 -19.17 -17.00
CA ALA A 125 -14.79 -20.01 -17.42
C ALA A 125 -13.62 -19.94 -16.41
N PRO A 126 -12.80 -20.99 -16.29
CA PRO A 126 -11.55 -20.94 -15.55
C PRO A 126 -10.67 -19.78 -16.05
N GLY A 127 -10.11 -18.99 -15.13
CA GLY A 127 -9.34 -17.81 -15.50
C GLY A 127 -10.16 -16.57 -15.89
N ALA A 128 -11.50 -16.63 -15.76
CA ALA A 128 -12.34 -15.47 -16.00
C ALA A 128 -12.01 -14.36 -14.99
N VAL A 129 -11.97 -13.13 -15.48
CA VAL A 129 -11.73 -11.93 -14.67
C VAL A 129 -13.00 -11.08 -14.69
N LEU A 130 -13.55 -10.82 -13.51
CA LEU A 130 -14.72 -9.97 -13.36
C LEU A 130 -14.26 -8.54 -13.06
N ARG A 131 -14.80 -7.56 -13.75
CA ARG A 131 -14.47 -6.14 -13.56
C ARG A 131 -15.59 -5.42 -12.81
N VAL A 132 -15.25 -4.77 -11.73
CA VAL A 132 -16.13 -3.86 -10.98
C VAL A 132 -15.60 -2.43 -11.17
N PRO A 133 -16.30 -1.57 -11.90
CA PRO A 133 -15.83 -0.22 -12.19
C PRO A 133 -15.88 0.66 -10.95
N GLY A 134 -14.88 1.55 -10.79
CA GLY A 134 -14.84 2.55 -9.74
C GLY A 134 -14.41 2.04 -8.34
N GLU A 135 -14.10 0.76 -8.20
CA GLU A 135 -13.68 0.15 -6.92
C GLU A 135 -12.15 -0.08 -6.85
N GLY A 136 -11.40 0.59 -7.69
CA GLY A 136 -9.94 0.66 -7.63
C GLY A 136 -9.44 1.78 -6.75
N MET A 137 -8.14 2.02 -6.80
CA MET A 137 -7.49 3.11 -6.10
C MET A 137 -7.84 4.46 -6.73
N PRO A 138 -7.91 5.54 -5.93
CA PRO A 138 -8.03 6.88 -6.48
C PRO A 138 -6.76 7.25 -7.26
N HIS A 139 -6.92 8.05 -8.31
CA HIS A 139 -5.77 8.60 -9.02
C HIS A 139 -5.12 9.72 -8.22
N LEU A 140 -3.80 9.75 -8.20
CA LEU A 140 -3.03 10.81 -7.57
C LEU A 140 -3.41 12.17 -8.20
N GLY A 141 -3.75 13.14 -7.33
CA GLY A 141 -4.18 14.48 -7.77
C GLY A 141 -5.62 14.59 -8.28
N THR A 142 -6.33 13.47 -8.49
CA THR A 142 -7.73 13.46 -8.93
C THR A 142 -8.51 12.38 -8.17
N PRO A 143 -8.78 12.55 -6.86
CA PRO A 143 -9.35 11.50 -6.02
C PRO A 143 -10.77 11.08 -6.42
N ALA A 144 -11.48 11.92 -7.16
CA ALA A 144 -12.81 11.59 -7.70
C ALA A 144 -12.73 10.52 -8.81
N ARG A 145 -11.58 10.41 -9.49
CA ARG A 145 -11.36 9.38 -10.50
C ARG A 145 -10.71 8.17 -9.85
N ARG A 146 -11.38 7.04 -9.91
CA ARG A 146 -10.90 5.76 -9.38
C ARG A 146 -10.66 4.76 -10.50
N GLY A 147 -9.72 3.85 -10.25
CA GLY A 147 -9.51 2.68 -11.09
C GLY A 147 -10.63 1.65 -10.91
N ASN A 148 -10.40 0.45 -11.39
CA ASN A 148 -11.34 -0.65 -11.32
C ASN A 148 -10.83 -1.74 -10.37
N LEU A 149 -11.77 -2.50 -9.83
CA LEU A 149 -11.44 -3.76 -9.15
C LEU A 149 -11.61 -4.90 -10.14
N TYR A 150 -10.61 -5.76 -10.23
CA TYR A 150 -10.66 -7.00 -10.98
C TYR A 150 -10.67 -8.18 -10.01
N ILE A 151 -11.66 -9.05 -10.14
CA ILE A 151 -11.78 -10.27 -9.37
C ILE A 151 -11.29 -11.40 -10.28
N ALA A 152 -10.13 -11.93 -9.97
CA ALA A 152 -9.55 -13.05 -10.70
C ALA A 152 -9.84 -14.36 -9.96
N GLY A 153 -10.34 -15.35 -10.65
CA GLY A 153 -10.34 -16.72 -10.15
C GLY A 153 -8.90 -17.18 -9.94
N SER A 154 -8.56 -17.74 -8.76
CA SER A 154 -7.21 -18.27 -8.54
C SER A 154 -6.92 -19.35 -9.57
N GLU A 155 -5.84 -19.18 -10.34
CA GLU A 155 -5.34 -20.23 -11.21
C GLU A 155 -5.04 -21.48 -10.39
N GLY A 156 -5.60 -22.62 -10.79
CA GLY A 156 -5.11 -23.91 -10.41
C GLY A 156 -5.90 -24.75 -9.41
N HIS A 157 -7.04 -24.34 -8.87
CA HIS A 157 -7.85 -25.25 -8.05
C HIS A 157 -9.35 -25.09 -8.33
N LEU A 158 -9.77 -25.59 -9.49
CA LEU A 158 -11.13 -26.03 -9.67
C LEU A 158 -11.26 -27.33 -8.83
N VAL A 159 -11.56 -27.21 -7.54
CA VAL A 159 -11.86 -28.38 -6.74
C VAL A 159 -13.25 -28.86 -7.14
N VAL A 160 -13.29 -29.74 -8.12
CA VAL A 160 -14.49 -30.48 -8.45
C VAL A 160 -14.76 -31.44 -7.31
N ARG A 161 -15.55 -31.04 -6.31
CA ARG A 161 -16.18 -31.99 -5.41
C ARG A 161 -17.35 -32.64 -6.15
N ARG A 162 -17.08 -33.74 -6.82
CA ARG A 162 -18.13 -34.64 -7.24
C ARG A 162 -18.74 -35.25 -5.98
N MET A 163 -20.03 -35.11 -5.80
CA MET A 163 -20.76 -35.99 -4.88
C MET A 163 -20.58 -37.44 -5.39
N GLY A 164 -19.87 -38.24 -4.59
CA GLY A 164 -19.61 -39.65 -4.91
C GLY A 164 -18.40 -39.86 -5.80
N GLN A 165 -17.31 -40.23 -5.17
CA GLN A 165 -16.10 -40.89 -5.69
C GLN A 165 -15.35 -40.22 -6.86
N HIS A 166 -14.08 -39.97 -6.58
CA HIS A 166 -12.96 -39.50 -7.38
C HIS A 166 -12.73 -38.02 -7.49
N VAL A 167 -11.63 -37.62 -6.86
CA VAL A 167 -10.97 -36.33 -7.01
C VAL A 167 -10.25 -36.34 -8.35
N VAL A 168 -10.61 -35.46 -9.27
CA VAL A 168 -9.81 -35.18 -10.45
C VAL A 168 -9.05 -33.88 -10.17
N THR A 169 -7.74 -34.00 -9.93
CA THR A 169 -6.81 -32.87 -9.88
C THR A 169 -6.53 -32.48 -11.32
N GLY A 170 -6.99 -31.32 -11.74
CA GLY A 170 -6.66 -30.79 -13.07
C GLY A 170 -5.22 -30.32 -13.09
N LEU A 171 -4.48 -30.81 -14.08
CA LEU A 171 -3.12 -30.47 -14.43
C LEU A 171 -3.02 -29.08 -15.01
N SER A 172 -1.90 -28.44 -14.72
CA SER A 172 -1.32 -27.18 -15.21
C SER A 172 -1.54 -26.89 -16.68
#